data_ee0fb50878edaa91b4ee1c82dc92c0d0
#
_entry.id   ee0fb50878edaa91b4ee1c82dc92c0d0
#
_cell.length_a   1.000
_cell.length_b   1.000
_cell.length_c   1.000
_cell.angle_alpha   90.00
_cell.angle_beta   90.00
_cell.angle_gamma   90.00
#
_symmetry.space_group_name_H-M   'P 1'
#
loop_
_entity.id
_entity.type
_entity.pdbx_description
1 polymer ?
#
loop_
_entity_poly.entity_id
_entity_poly.type
_entity_poly.pdbx_seq_one_letter_code
_entity_poly.pdbx_strand_id
1 'polypeptide(L)'
;MVRTILVVGAGKSTSYLLDYLLEKSEEEQIHLKIGDLRPENIPNKFASHPNCTVFQLDIFNETERKKAVSEASIVVSMLPASLHINVAHDCLEFEKHFITASYVSDQLRALDEDVKKKGLVFMNEIGLDPGIDHMSAMEVIDRIRDAGGNMLLFESFTGGLVAPQSDTNLWHYKFTWNPRNVVLAGQGGAAKFIQEGTYKYIPYQKLFRRTEFMDIEGYGTFEAYANRDSLKYREAYGLQDALTLFRGTMRRVGFSKAWQMFVILGMTDDSYTIENSEGMSYREFVNLFLP
;
A
#
# COMPACT_ATOMS: atom_id res chain seq x y z
N MET A 1 16.07 -13.29 25.72
CA MET A 1 16.26 -11.83 25.54
C MET A 1 14.98 -11.25 24.96
N VAL A 2 14.46 -10.20 25.56
CA VAL A 2 13.29 -9.48 25.03
C VAL A 2 13.68 -8.82 23.69
N ARG A 3 12.89 -9.08 22.64
CA ARG A 3 13.10 -8.46 21.32
C ARG A 3 12.33 -7.15 21.24
N THR A 4 12.96 -6.09 20.77
CA THR A 4 12.29 -4.81 20.59
C THR A 4 11.83 -4.68 19.13
N ILE A 5 10.53 -4.49 18.93
CA ILE A 5 9.94 -4.15 17.63
C ILE A 5 9.59 -2.67 17.64
N LEU A 6 10.21 -1.91 16.76
CA LEU A 6 9.88 -0.50 16.52
C LEU A 6 8.90 -0.39 15.36
N VAL A 7 7.73 0.16 15.60
CA VAL A 7 6.78 0.57 14.56
C VAL A 7 6.88 2.08 14.37
N VAL A 8 7.23 2.51 13.16
CA VAL A 8 7.36 3.93 12.79
C VAL A 8 6.15 4.33 11.95
N GLY A 9 5.34 5.22 12.51
CA GLY A 9 4.05 5.64 11.96
C GLY A 9 2.88 4.79 12.48
N ALA A 10 1.91 5.44 13.11
CA ALA A 10 0.72 4.83 13.70
C ALA A 10 -0.57 5.35 13.02
N GLY A 11 -0.57 5.37 11.69
CA GLY A 11 -1.70 5.83 10.88
C GLY A 11 -2.88 4.85 10.86
N LYS A 12 -3.89 5.16 10.04
CA LYS A 12 -5.15 4.39 9.95
C LYS A 12 -4.97 2.90 9.64
N SER A 13 -3.93 2.53 8.89
CA SER A 13 -3.68 1.15 8.46
C SER A 13 -2.88 0.31 9.46
N THR A 14 -2.43 0.90 10.58
CA THR A 14 -1.58 0.21 11.57
C THR A 14 -2.34 -0.43 12.72
N SER A 15 -3.61 -0.09 12.94
CA SER A 15 -4.35 -0.48 14.14
C SER A 15 -4.30 -1.98 14.43
N TYR A 16 -4.59 -2.81 13.44
CA TYR A 16 -4.57 -4.27 13.62
C TYR A 16 -3.17 -4.83 13.88
N LEU A 17 -2.16 -4.29 13.20
CA LEU A 17 -0.77 -4.67 13.44
C LEU A 17 -0.35 -4.37 14.88
N LEU A 18 -0.67 -3.17 15.37
CA LEU A 18 -0.34 -2.76 16.73
C LEU A 18 -1.06 -3.61 17.77
N ASP A 19 -2.36 -3.89 17.56
CA ASP A 19 -3.14 -4.76 18.43
C ASP A 19 -2.57 -6.17 18.47
N TYR A 20 -2.26 -6.74 17.31
CA TYR A 20 -1.66 -8.08 17.21
C TYR A 20 -0.30 -8.17 17.92
N LEU A 21 0.59 -7.20 17.67
CA LEU A 21 1.91 -7.19 18.30
C LEU A 21 1.81 -7.02 19.83
N LEU A 22 0.86 -6.22 20.28
CA LEU A 22 0.62 -6.03 21.72
C LEU A 22 0.07 -7.32 22.37
N GLU A 23 -0.91 -7.96 21.74
CA GLU A 23 -1.48 -9.24 22.19
C GLU A 23 -0.42 -10.33 22.29
N LYS A 24 0.49 -10.39 21.31
CA LYS A 24 1.57 -11.39 21.28
C LYS A 24 2.79 -11.01 22.12
N SER A 25 2.80 -9.84 22.73
CA SER A 25 4.00 -9.30 23.39
C SER A 25 4.53 -10.13 24.54
N GLU A 26 3.66 -10.74 25.34
CA GLU A 26 4.05 -11.63 26.46
C GLU A 26 4.55 -12.98 25.93
N GLU A 27 3.76 -13.63 25.09
CA GLU A 27 4.06 -14.96 24.53
C GLU A 27 5.40 -14.96 23.77
N GLU A 28 5.63 -13.94 22.95
CA GLU A 28 6.78 -13.84 22.08
C GLU A 28 7.97 -13.07 22.70
N GLN A 29 7.84 -12.63 23.94
CA GLN A 29 8.82 -11.80 24.64
C GLN A 29 9.22 -10.56 23.84
N ILE A 30 8.23 -9.79 23.39
CA ILE A 30 8.38 -8.58 22.59
C ILE A 30 8.14 -7.35 23.46
N HIS A 31 9.00 -6.34 23.32
CA HIS A 31 8.72 -4.98 23.73
C HIS A 31 8.40 -4.15 22.48
N LEU A 32 7.16 -3.63 22.42
CA LEU A 32 6.69 -2.81 21.31
C LEU A 32 7.05 -1.34 21.55
N LYS A 33 7.73 -0.72 20.60
CA LYS A 33 7.97 0.73 20.56
C LYS A 33 7.20 1.34 19.41
N ILE A 34 6.37 2.34 19.67
CA ILE A 34 5.55 3.01 18.65
C ILE A 34 6.00 4.47 18.57
N GLY A 35 6.63 4.83 17.46
CA GLY A 35 7.07 6.19 17.16
C GLY A 35 6.15 6.86 16.13
N ASP A 36 5.54 7.98 16.47
CA ASP A 36 4.71 8.80 15.57
C ASP A 36 4.95 10.28 15.80
N LEU A 37 4.74 11.10 14.79
CA LEU A 37 4.84 12.56 14.91
C LEU A 37 3.80 13.11 15.90
N ARG A 38 2.65 12.46 16.02
CA ARG A 38 1.52 12.82 16.88
C ARG A 38 1.10 11.66 17.78
N PRO A 39 1.90 11.33 18.79
CA PRO A 39 1.65 10.19 19.68
C PRO A 39 0.33 10.31 20.46
N GLU A 40 -0.19 11.52 20.64
CA GLU A 40 -1.48 11.78 21.27
C GLU A 40 -2.68 11.18 20.51
N ASN A 41 -2.52 10.86 19.22
CA ASN A 41 -3.55 10.20 18.42
C ASN A 41 -3.56 8.66 18.60
N ILE A 42 -2.56 8.10 19.29
CA ILE A 42 -2.46 6.66 19.54
C ILE A 42 -3.32 6.32 20.76
N PRO A 43 -4.18 5.27 20.67
CA PRO A 43 -5.04 4.90 21.80
C PRO A 43 -4.24 4.63 23.07
N ASN A 44 -4.75 5.13 24.20
CA ASN A 44 -4.07 5.08 25.49
C ASN A 44 -3.76 3.64 25.98
N LYS A 45 -4.48 2.62 25.49
CA LYS A 45 -4.20 1.21 25.79
C LYS A 45 -2.74 0.81 25.49
N PHE A 46 -2.11 1.42 24.48
CA PHE A 46 -0.72 1.16 24.14
C PHE A 46 0.24 1.84 25.14
N ALA A 47 0.00 3.11 25.46
CA ALA A 47 0.85 3.85 26.40
C ALA A 47 0.78 3.32 27.83
N SER A 48 -0.33 2.70 28.22
CA SER A 48 -0.53 2.10 29.54
C SER A 48 -0.09 0.63 29.68
N HIS A 49 0.31 -0.01 28.57
CA HIS A 49 0.69 -1.43 28.60
C HIS A 49 2.17 -1.60 28.97
N PRO A 50 2.52 -2.53 29.89
CA PRO A 50 3.89 -2.72 30.39
C PRO A 50 4.90 -3.09 29.30
N ASN A 51 4.46 -3.80 28.25
CA ASN A 51 5.29 -4.23 27.14
C ASN A 51 5.25 -3.27 25.95
N CYS A 52 4.78 -2.02 26.13
CA CYS A 52 4.69 -1.05 25.07
C CYS A 52 5.22 0.33 25.50
N THR A 53 5.88 1.02 24.59
CA THR A 53 6.31 2.41 24.77
C THR A 53 5.85 3.22 23.56
N VAL A 54 5.07 4.28 23.82
CA VAL A 54 4.63 5.24 22.78
C VAL A 54 5.44 6.52 22.98
N PHE A 55 5.98 7.08 21.90
CA PHE A 55 6.80 8.27 21.95
C PHE A 55 6.69 9.12 20.68
N GLN A 56 7.00 10.40 20.82
CA GLN A 56 7.07 11.29 19.67
C GLN A 56 8.32 10.98 18.85
N LEU A 57 8.14 10.86 17.54
CA LEU A 57 9.23 10.65 16.58
C LEU A 57 8.99 11.49 15.33
N ASP A 58 9.83 12.49 15.14
CA ASP A 58 9.93 13.18 13.85
C ASP A 58 10.90 12.43 12.95
N ILE A 59 10.38 11.87 11.87
CA ILE A 59 11.17 11.09 10.90
C ILE A 59 12.25 11.92 10.19
N PHE A 60 12.11 13.25 10.16
CA PHE A 60 13.09 14.16 9.60
C PHE A 60 14.20 14.54 10.58
N ASN A 61 13.99 14.31 11.87
CA ASN A 61 15.06 14.44 12.88
C ASN A 61 15.96 13.20 12.84
N GLU A 62 17.07 13.30 12.12
CA GLU A 62 18.00 12.19 11.91
C GLU A 62 18.53 11.60 13.23
N THR A 63 18.84 12.44 14.21
CA THR A 63 19.38 11.99 15.50
C THR A 63 18.37 11.15 16.28
N GLU A 64 17.12 11.59 16.36
CA GLU A 64 16.06 10.85 17.04
C GLU A 64 15.72 9.56 16.30
N ARG A 65 15.63 9.61 14.97
CA ARG A 65 15.34 8.46 14.12
C ARG A 65 16.41 7.38 14.26
N LYS A 66 17.69 7.74 14.14
CA LYS A 66 18.84 6.83 14.31
C LYS A 66 18.87 6.21 15.71
N LYS A 67 18.62 7.00 16.74
CA LYS A 67 18.54 6.49 18.12
C LYS A 67 17.42 5.44 18.23
N ALA A 68 16.21 5.76 17.76
CA ALA A 68 15.07 4.84 17.84
C ALA A 68 15.34 3.52 17.09
N VAL A 69 15.93 3.60 15.88
CA VAL A 69 16.28 2.43 15.07
C VAL A 69 17.38 1.60 15.74
N SER A 70 18.42 2.23 16.28
CA SER A 70 19.56 1.51 16.92
C SER A 70 19.14 0.67 18.12
N GLU A 71 18.10 1.09 18.83
CA GLU A 71 17.52 0.39 20.00
C GLU A 71 16.56 -0.76 19.65
N ALA A 72 16.22 -0.91 18.37
CA ALA A 72 15.29 -1.95 17.91
C ALA A 72 16.04 -3.24 17.48
N SER A 73 15.32 -4.35 17.46
CA SER A 73 15.73 -5.60 16.80
C SER A 73 15.15 -5.66 15.38
N ILE A 74 13.90 -5.25 15.24
CA ILE A 74 13.14 -5.21 13.99
C ILE A 74 12.46 -3.85 13.90
N VAL A 75 12.47 -3.26 12.72
CA VAL A 75 11.78 -1.99 12.43
C VAL A 75 10.70 -2.21 11.40
N VAL A 76 9.46 -1.86 11.74
CA VAL A 76 8.32 -1.87 10.84
C VAL A 76 7.98 -0.44 10.45
N SER A 77 8.16 -0.09 9.19
CA SER A 77 7.88 1.24 8.68
C SER A 77 6.50 1.32 8.04
N MET A 78 5.60 2.06 8.68
CA MET A 78 4.23 2.31 8.22
C MET A 78 4.03 3.77 7.77
N LEU A 79 5.11 4.39 7.34
CA LEU A 79 5.19 5.75 6.82
C LEU A 79 4.64 5.85 5.38
N PRO A 80 4.44 7.06 4.84
CA PRO A 80 4.32 7.27 3.41
C PRO A 80 5.51 6.69 2.63
N ALA A 81 5.25 6.15 1.44
CA ALA A 81 6.22 5.38 0.65
C ALA A 81 7.57 6.09 0.41
N SER A 82 7.56 7.42 0.22
CA SER A 82 8.77 8.22 0.00
C SER A 82 9.70 8.33 1.21
N LEU A 83 9.22 7.98 2.41
CA LEU A 83 10.00 8.11 3.65
C LEU A 83 10.63 6.80 4.12
N HIS A 84 10.25 5.67 3.54
CA HIS A 84 10.80 4.36 3.92
C HIS A 84 12.31 4.29 3.77
N ILE A 85 12.85 4.93 2.73
CA ILE A 85 14.28 4.89 2.43
C ILE A 85 15.15 5.43 3.57
N ASN A 86 14.68 6.47 4.27
CA ASN A 86 15.41 7.04 5.40
C ASN A 86 15.55 6.03 6.54
N VAL A 87 14.46 5.32 6.87
CA VAL A 87 14.46 4.28 7.91
C VAL A 87 15.28 3.07 7.47
N ALA A 88 15.20 2.69 6.19
CA ALA A 88 15.94 1.57 5.64
C ALA A 88 17.45 1.79 5.69
N HIS A 89 17.93 3.01 5.39
CA HIS A 89 19.35 3.35 5.55
C HIS A 89 19.80 3.23 7.00
N ASP A 90 19.02 3.75 7.95
CA ASP A 90 19.36 3.60 9.37
C ASP A 90 19.35 2.12 9.79
N CYS A 91 18.40 1.32 9.31
CA CYS A 91 18.36 -0.12 9.57
C CYS A 91 19.62 -0.82 9.02
N LEU A 92 20.06 -0.46 7.83
CA LEU A 92 21.30 -0.99 7.24
C LEU A 92 22.54 -0.57 8.04
N GLU A 93 22.60 0.69 8.48
CA GLU A 93 23.69 1.24 9.30
C GLU A 93 23.81 0.50 10.64
N PHE A 94 22.68 0.33 11.36
CA PHE A 94 22.64 -0.29 12.69
C PHE A 94 22.38 -1.81 12.68
N GLU A 95 22.41 -2.44 11.50
CA GLU A 95 22.20 -3.89 11.32
C GLU A 95 20.87 -4.38 11.90
N LYS A 96 19.78 -3.70 11.53
CA LYS A 96 18.42 -4.05 11.93
C LYS A 96 17.63 -4.61 10.76
N HIS A 97 16.72 -5.53 11.06
CA HIS A 97 15.75 -5.98 10.06
C HIS A 97 14.72 -4.88 9.77
N PHE A 98 14.31 -4.76 8.51
CA PHE A 98 13.35 -3.76 8.05
C PHE A 98 12.14 -4.41 7.39
N ILE A 99 10.95 -3.92 7.71
CA ILE A 99 9.69 -4.45 7.20
C ILE A 99 8.78 -3.28 6.78
N THR A 100 8.12 -3.40 5.63
CA THR A 100 7.08 -2.46 5.21
C THR A 100 6.03 -3.13 4.30
N ALA A 101 4.80 -2.63 4.36
CA ALA A 101 3.72 -3.04 3.48
C ALA A 101 3.80 -2.42 2.07
N SER A 102 4.68 -1.45 1.84
CA SER A 102 4.77 -0.71 0.58
C SER A 102 5.53 -1.45 -0.50
N TYR A 103 5.27 -1.07 -1.75
CA TYR A 103 6.02 -1.56 -2.92
C TYR A 103 7.52 -1.30 -2.79
N VAL A 104 8.32 -2.21 -3.35
CA VAL A 104 9.78 -2.03 -3.46
C VAL A 104 10.06 -0.85 -4.40
N SER A 105 10.69 0.21 -3.87
CA SER A 105 11.21 1.30 -4.69
C SER A 105 12.59 0.95 -5.27
N ASP A 106 13.00 1.66 -6.34
CA ASP A 106 14.33 1.48 -6.92
C ASP A 106 15.44 1.79 -5.90
N GLN A 107 15.21 2.76 -5.00
CA GLN A 107 16.13 3.10 -3.92
C GLN A 107 16.27 1.95 -2.90
N LEU A 108 15.16 1.30 -2.51
CA LEU A 108 15.21 0.14 -1.61
C LEU A 108 15.85 -1.06 -2.30
N ARG A 109 15.57 -1.28 -3.58
CA ARG A 109 16.18 -2.35 -4.37
C ARG A 109 17.71 -2.20 -4.47
N ALA A 110 18.20 -0.98 -4.54
CA ALA A 110 19.64 -0.71 -4.60
C ALA A 110 20.39 -1.12 -3.32
N LEU A 111 19.69 -1.32 -2.19
CA LEU A 111 20.29 -1.79 -0.94
C LEU A 111 20.45 -3.33 -0.84
N ASP A 112 19.86 -4.09 -1.79
CA ASP A 112 19.72 -5.56 -1.71
C ASP A 112 21.05 -6.29 -1.43
N GLU A 113 22.10 -5.93 -2.16
CA GLU A 113 23.42 -6.56 -2.00
C GLU A 113 24.04 -6.29 -0.63
N ASP A 114 23.91 -5.08 -0.11
CA ASP A 114 24.45 -4.73 1.21
C ASP A 114 23.66 -5.35 2.35
N VAL A 115 22.34 -5.46 2.19
CA VAL A 115 21.43 -6.17 3.10
C VAL A 115 21.82 -7.65 3.19
N LYS A 116 22.03 -8.31 2.04
CA LYS A 116 22.46 -9.72 1.96
C LYS A 116 23.84 -9.94 2.60
N LYS A 117 24.81 -9.07 2.30
CA LYS A 117 26.17 -9.16 2.89
C LYS A 117 26.14 -9.10 4.41
N LYS A 118 25.21 -8.33 4.99
CA LYS A 118 25.04 -8.21 6.45
C LYS A 118 24.12 -9.28 7.06
N GLY A 119 23.57 -10.19 6.26
CA GLY A 119 22.64 -11.23 6.74
C GLY A 119 21.32 -10.66 7.27
N LEU A 120 20.91 -9.51 6.78
CA LEU A 120 19.69 -8.83 7.19
C LEU A 120 18.50 -9.26 6.33
N VAL A 121 17.30 -9.02 6.86
CA VAL A 121 16.03 -9.18 6.14
C VAL A 121 15.40 -7.81 5.96
N PHE A 122 15.28 -7.37 4.70
CA PHE A 122 14.47 -6.23 4.31
C PHE A 122 13.27 -6.76 3.54
N MET A 123 12.10 -6.77 4.19
CA MET A 123 10.88 -7.36 3.65
C MET A 123 9.90 -6.26 3.29
N ASN A 124 9.59 -6.17 2.02
CA ASN A 124 8.64 -5.22 1.45
C ASN A 124 7.42 -5.96 0.93
N GLU A 125 6.37 -5.23 0.56
CA GLU A 125 5.19 -5.79 -0.08
C GLU A 125 4.50 -6.87 0.77
N ILE A 126 4.41 -6.66 2.08
CA ILE A 126 3.69 -7.56 2.99
C ILE A 126 2.47 -6.89 3.63
N GLY A 127 1.67 -6.26 2.77
CA GLY A 127 0.36 -5.72 3.08
C GLY A 127 -0.76 -6.55 2.47
N LEU A 128 -1.82 -5.87 2.03
CA LEU A 128 -2.93 -6.46 1.28
C LEU A 128 -2.63 -6.45 -0.24
N ASP A 129 -2.42 -5.27 -0.80
CA ASP A 129 -1.97 -4.99 -2.17
C ASP A 129 -1.01 -3.79 -2.11
N PRO A 130 0.29 -4.08 -2.07
CA PRO A 130 0.98 -5.36 -2.30
C PRO A 130 1.11 -6.26 -1.06
N GLY A 131 0.95 -7.57 -1.25
CA GLY A 131 1.23 -8.59 -0.24
C GLY A 131 0.37 -9.84 -0.36
N ILE A 132 -0.79 -9.88 0.27
CA ILE A 132 -1.72 -11.04 0.24
C ILE A 132 -2.11 -11.38 -1.21
N ASP A 133 -2.29 -10.37 -2.07
CA ASP A 133 -2.55 -10.56 -3.49
C ASP A 133 -1.44 -11.34 -4.21
N HIS A 134 -0.17 -11.08 -3.86
CA HIS A 134 0.97 -11.82 -4.42
C HIS A 134 1.04 -13.25 -3.89
N MET A 135 0.84 -13.43 -2.58
CA MET A 135 0.90 -14.75 -1.95
C MET A 135 -0.21 -15.66 -2.49
N SER A 136 -1.44 -15.16 -2.58
CA SER A 136 -2.56 -15.91 -3.13
C SER A 136 -2.40 -16.19 -4.63
N ALA A 137 -1.82 -15.25 -5.39
CA ALA A 137 -1.49 -15.47 -6.79
C ALA A 137 -0.47 -16.60 -6.95
N MET A 138 0.62 -16.57 -6.19
CA MET A 138 1.65 -17.61 -6.25
C MET A 138 1.15 -18.97 -5.80
N GLU A 139 0.30 -19.05 -4.78
CA GLU A 139 -0.34 -20.31 -4.38
C GLU A 139 -1.10 -20.96 -5.53
N VAL A 140 -1.87 -20.18 -6.30
CA VAL A 140 -2.61 -20.68 -7.46
C VAL A 140 -1.68 -21.08 -8.60
N ILE A 141 -0.68 -20.21 -8.88
CA ILE A 141 0.29 -20.45 -9.96
C ILE A 141 1.09 -21.72 -9.68
N ASP A 142 1.61 -21.88 -8.48
CA ASP A 142 2.43 -23.05 -8.11
C ASP A 142 1.59 -24.34 -8.12
N ARG A 143 0.37 -24.30 -7.61
CA ARG A 143 -0.54 -25.44 -7.68
C ARG A 143 -0.82 -25.91 -9.14
N ILE A 144 -0.97 -24.98 -10.09
CA ILE A 144 -1.17 -25.31 -11.50
C ILE A 144 0.09 -25.91 -12.10
N ARG A 145 1.26 -25.35 -11.78
CA ARG A 145 2.57 -25.86 -12.25
C ARG A 145 2.87 -27.25 -11.71
N ASP A 146 2.63 -27.46 -10.41
CA ASP A 146 2.84 -28.76 -9.76
C ASP A 146 1.94 -29.86 -10.37
N ALA A 147 0.77 -29.47 -10.86
CA ALA A 147 -0.11 -30.35 -11.64
C ALA A 147 0.33 -30.56 -13.13
N GLY A 148 1.47 -29.97 -13.55
CA GLY A 148 1.99 -30.04 -14.91
C GLY A 148 1.30 -29.08 -15.90
N GLY A 149 0.54 -28.09 -15.41
CA GLY A 149 -0.15 -27.12 -16.25
C GLY A 149 0.76 -25.94 -16.66
N ASN A 150 0.40 -25.31 -17.78
CA ASN A 150 1.02 -24.07 -18.25
C ASN A 150 0.06 -22.89 -18.07
N MET A 151 0.59 -21.76 -17.62
CA MET A 151 -0.17 -20.53 -17.44
C MET A 151 -0.24 -19.74 -18.73
N LEU A 152 -1.38 -19.74 -19.39
CA LEU A 152 -1.62 -18.94 -20.60
C LEU A 152 -2.24 -17.59 -20.29
N LEU A 153 -3.04 -17.53 -19.23
CA LEU A 153 -3.76 -16.34 -18.80
C LEU A 153 -3.65 -16.21 -17.29
N PHE A 154 -3.28 -15.01 -16.85
CA PHE A 154 -3.29 -14.61 -15.45
C PHE A 154 -4.01 -13.27 -15.30
N GLU A 155 -5.07 -13.29 -14.51
CA GLU A 155 -5.82 -12.10 -14.13
C GLU A 155 -6.00 -12.08 -12.60
N SER A 156 -5.59 -11.00 -11.95
CA SER A 156 -5.71 -10.84 -10.52
C SER A 156 -6.39 -9.51 -10.20
N PHE A 157 -7.43 -9.57 -9.38
CA PHE A 157 -8.24 -8.41 -9.03
C PHE A 157 -8.27 -8.25 -7.52
N THR A 158 -7.95 -7.03 -7.07
CA THR A 158 -7.98 -6.69 -5.66
C THR A 158 -8.44 -5.25 -5.45
N GLY A 159 -8.83 -4.88 -4.26
CA GLY A 159 -9.19 -3.51 -3.93
C GLY A 159 -9.51 -3.34 -2.45
N GLY A 160 -9.27 -2.13 -1.94
CA GLY A 160 -9.76 -1.74 -0.62
C GLY A 160 -11.27 -1.56 -0.67
N LEU A 161 -12.01 -2.66 -0.46
CA LEU A 161 -13.47 -2.67 -0.48
C LEU A 161 -14.02 -2.44 0.93
N VAL A 162 -15.18 -1.79 1.00
CA VAL A 162 -15.89 -1.59 2.26
C VAL A 162 -16.66 -2.86 2.61
N ALA A 163 -16.49 -3.35 3.83
CA ALA A 163 -17.29 -4.49 4.31
C ALA A 163 -18.78 -4.15 4.29
N PRO A 164 -19.67 -5.11 3.95
CA PRO A 164 -21.09 -4.83 3.79
C PRO A 164 -21.74 -4.10 4.98
N GLN A 165 -21.37 -4.47 6.21
CA GLN A 165 -21.88 -3.85 7.43
C GLN A 165 -21.38 -2.40 7.64
N SER A 166 -20.36 -1.99 6.94
CA SER A 166 -19.77 -0.64 6.99
C SER A 166 -20.05 0.21 5.75
N ASP A 167 -20.79 -0.34 4.78
CA ASP A 167 -21.12 0.32 3.52
C ASP A 167 -22.30 1.27 3.69
N THR A 168 -22.02 2.49 4.11
CA THR A 168 -22.99 3.48 4.56
C THR A 168 -23.04 4.76 3.71
N ASN A 169 -22.39 4.79 2.56
CA ASN A 169 -22.38 5.96 1.68
C ASN A 169 -22.58 5.59 0.20
N LEU A 170 -23.01 6.57 -0.60
CA LEU A 170 -23.33 6.38 -2.03
C LEU A 170 -22.10 6.05 -2.91
N TRP A 171 -20.89 6.25 -2.41
CA TRP A 171 -19.69 5.87 -3.11
C TRP A 171 -19.36 4.39 -2.96
N HIS A 172 -19.96 3.71 -1.97
CA HIS A 172 -19.57 2.36 -1.58
C HIS A 172 -18.06 2.25 -1.37
N TYR A 173 -17.45 3.35 -0.89
CA TYR A 173 -16.02 3.50 -0.72
C TYR A 173 -15.69 4.36 0.51
N LYS A 174 -14.63 4.02 1.20
CA LYS A 174 -14.08 4.81 2.32
C LYS A 174 -12.56 4.86 2.22
N PHE A 175 -11.97 5.99 2.61
CA PHE A 175 -10.52 6.12 2.73
C PHE A 175 -10.06 5.42 4.02
N THR A 176 -9.56 4.21 3.87
CA THR A 176 -9.04 3.38 4.99
C THR A 176 -7.53 3.50 5.18
N TRP A 177 -6.87 4.18 4.28
CA TRP A 177 -5.44 4.47 4.28
C TRP A 177 -5.18 5.90 3.80
N ASN A 178 -4.01 6.22 3.28
CA ASN A 178 -3.66 7.59 2.88
C ASN A 178 -4.57 8.10 1.73
N PRO A 179 -5.46 9.08 1.96
CA PRO A 179 -6.37 9.58 0.94
C PRO A 179 -5.64 10.20 -0.25
N ARG A 180 -4.52 10.91 -0.02
CA ARG A 180 -3.70 11.51 -1.08
C ARG A 180 -3.25 10.45 -2.09
N ASN A 181 -2.76 9.30 -1.62
CA ASN A 181 -2.31 8.23 -2.50
C ASN A 181 -3.44 7.65 -3.35
N VAL A 182 -4.68 7.65 -2.86
CA VAL A 182 -5.84 7.23 -3.64
C VAL A 182 -6.15 8.24 -4.73
N VAL A 183 -6.16 9.53 -4.41
CA VAL A 183 -6.42 10.60 -5.38
C VAL A 183 -5.35 10.65 -6.46
N LEU A 184 -4.09 10.50 -6.07
CA LEU A 184 -2.93 10.56 -6.97
C LEU A 184 -2.56 9.21 -7.61
N ALA A 185 -3.32 8.15 -7.37
CA ALA A 185 -3.00 6.80 -7.85
C ALA A 185 -2.76 6.70 -9.37
N GLY A 186 -3.32 7.64 -10.13
CA GLY A 186 -3.16 7.71 -11.57
C GLY A 186 -1.97 8.51 -12.09
N GLN A 187 -1.27 9.24 -11.25
CA GLN A 187 -0.13 10.06 -11.71
C GLN A 187 1.14 9.24 -12.00
N GLY A 188 1.15 7.95 -11.68
CA GLY A 188 2.27 7.04 -11.95
C GLY A 188 2.42 6.60 -13.42
N GLY A 189 1.78 7.27 -14.37
CA GLY A 189 1.83 6.95 -15.80
C GLY A 189 0.66 6.08 -16.28
N ALA A 190 0.78 5.52 -17.49
CA ALA A 190 -0.23 4.64 -18.05
C ALA A 190 -0.28 3.28 -17.34
N ALA A 191 -1.47 2.72 -17.18
CA ALA A 191 -1.60 1.31 -16.85
C ALA A 191 -1.08 0.47 -18.03
N LYS A 192 -0.29 -0.59 -17.71
CA LYS A 192 0.37 -1.45 -18.69
C LYS A 192 0.08 -2.92 -18.39
N PHE A 193 -0.30 -3.66 -19.39
CA PHE A 193 -0.55 -5.10 -19.30
C PHE A 193 -0.38 -5.76 -20.65
N ILE A 194 -0.42 -7.10 -20.69
CA ILE A 194 -0.46 -7.88 -21.91
C ILE A 194 -1.80 -8.61 -21.99
N GLN A 195 -2.42 -8.60 -23.13
CA GLN A 195 -3.68 -9.27 -23.41
C GLN A 195 -3.59 -9.95 -24.78
N GLU A 196 -3.80 -11.28 -24.82
CA GLU A 196 -3.73 -12.09 -26.04
C GLU A 196 -2.42 -11.82 -26.83
N GLY A 197 -1.30 -11.78 -26.14
CA GLY A 197 0.02 -11.54 -26.73
C GLY A 197 0.29 -10.07 -27.12
N THR A 198 -0.65 -9.17 -26.90
CA THR A 198 -0.52 -7.75 -27.29
C THR A 198 -0.35 -6.85 -26.08
N TYR A 199 0.68 -6.02 -26.08
CA TYR A 199 0.86 -5.00 -25.05
C TYR A 199 -0.21 -3.92 -25.13
N LYS A 200 -0.83 -3.62 -23.99
CA LYS A 200 -1.88 -2.60 -23.85
C LYS A 200 -1.41 -1.52 -22.90
N TYR A 201 -1.78 -0.28 -23.24
CA TYR A 201 -1.48 0.91 -22.46
C TYR A 201 -2.76 1.72 -22.31
N ILE A 202 -3.11 2.06 -21.06
CA ILE A 202 -4.28 2.92 -20.78
C ILE A 202 -3.77 4.16 -20.05
N PRO A 203 -3.74 5.33 -20.69
CA PRO A 203 -3.45 6.59 -20.03
C PRO A 203 -4.45 6.85 -18.89
N TYR A 204 -4.00 7.50 -17.82
CA TYR A 204 -4.83 7.73 -16.64
C TYR A 204 -6.18 8.38 -16.95
N GLN A 205 -6.19 9.36 -17.84
CA GLN A 205 -7.40 10.07 -18.25
C GLN A 205 -8.48 9.17 -18.87
N LYS A 206 -8.09 7.97 -19.31
CA LYS A 206 -8.99 6.98 -19.92
C LYS A 206 -9.20 5.73 -19.03
N LEU A 207 -8.52 5.66 -17.88
CA LEU A 207 -8.48 4.47 -17.05
C LEU A 207 -9.87 4.02 -16.61
N PHE A 208 -10.65 4.94 -16.07
CA PHE A 208 -11.99 4.67 -15.52
C PHE A 208 -13.10 4.52 -16.57
N ARG A 209 -12.76 4.66 -17.85
CA ARG A 209 -13.67 4.38 -18.98
C ARG A 209 -13.55 2.96 -19.50
N ARG A 210 -12.53 2.23 -19.06
CA ARG A 210 -12.25 0.87 -19.49
C ARG A 210 -12.31 -0.05 -18.27
N THR A 211 -13.55 -0.43 -17.95
CA THR A 211 -13.87 -1.27 -16.81
C THR A 211 -14.45 -2.59 -17.27
N GLU A 212 -14.17 -3.64 -16.51
CA GLU A 212 -14.77 -4.96 -16.64
C GLU A 212 -15.68 -5.20 -15.45
N PHE A 213 -16.78 -5.90 -15.67
CA PHE A 213 -17.71 -6.25 -14.61
C PHE A 213 -17.53 -7.71 -14.22
N MET A 214 -17.60 -7.98 -12.93
CA MET A 214 -17.51 -9.32 -12.39
C MET A 214 -18.49 -9.52 -11.25
N ASP A 215 -19.14 -10.67 -11.25
CA ASP A 215 -20.03 -11.10 -10.18
C ASP A 215 -19.25 -11.99 -9.21
N ILE A 216 -19.30 -11.61 -7.94
CA ILE A 216 -18.69 -12.38 -6.85
C ILE A 216 -19.82 -12.97 -6.02
N GLU A 217 -19.85 -14.30 -5.97
CA GLU A 217 -20.89 -15.05 -5.26
C GLU A 217 -20.99 -14.58 -3.79
N GLY A 218 -22.21 -14.26 -3.36
CA GLY A 218 -22.49 -13.74 -2.01
C GLY A 218 -22.15 -12.27 -1.79
N TYR A 219 -21.48 -11.59 -2.75
CA TYR A 219 -21.06 -10.19 -2.61
C TYR A 219 -21.62 -9.26 -3.70
N GLY A 220 -22.16 -9.81 -4.78
CA GLY A 220 -22.76 -9.07 -5.90
C GLY A 220 -21.76 -8.61 -6.95
N THR A 221 -22.18 -7.66 -7.78
CA THR A 221 -21.41 -7.19 -8.93
C THR A 221 -20.41 -6.11 -8.53
N PHE A 222 -19.22 -6.22 -9.08
CA PHE A 222 -18.13 -5.24 -8.99
C PHE A 222 -17.71 -4.78 -10.37
N GLU A 223 -17.04 -3.65 -10.43
CA GLU A 223 -16.31 -3.20 -11.60
C GLU A 223 -14.81 -3.16 -11.30
N ALA A 224 -14.00 -3.47 -12.30
CA ALA A 224 -12.56 -3.45 -12.19
C ALA A 224 -11.93 -2.64 -13.32
N TYR A 225 -10.84 -1.97 -13.02
CA TYR A 225 -10.00 -1.25 -13.99
C TYR A 225 -8.54 -1.63 -13.80
N ALA A 226 -7.73 -1.46 -14.85
CA ALA A 226 -6.33 -1.86 -14.84
C ALA A 226 -5.53 -1.19 -13.71
N ASN A 227 -4.77 -1.99 -12.95
CA ASN A 227 -3.94 -1.50 -11.86
C ASN A 227 -2.52 -1.23 -12.36
N ARG A 228 -2.17 0.05 -12.52
CA ARG A 228 -0.81 0.52 -12.82
C ARG A 228 -0.06 -0.35 -13.85
N ASP A 229 1.14 -0.84 -13.48
CA ASP A 229 2.02 -1.64 -14.33
C ASP A 229 1.97 -3.12 -13.93
N SER A 230 1.12 -3.90 -14.59
CA SER A 230 1.02 -5.35 -14.39
C SER A 230 2.30 -6.08 -14.83
N LEU A 231 3.06 -5.52 -15.77
CA LEU A 231 4.22 -6.17 -16.39
C LEU A 231 5.40 -6.31 -15.43
N LYS A 232 5.47 -5.49 -14.39
CA LYS A 232 6.51 -5.58 -13.35
C LYS A 232 6.53 -6.94 -12.64
N TYR A 233 5.40 -7.63 -12.60
CA TYR A 233 5.25 -8.92 -11.93
C TYR A 233 5.45 -10.12 -12.85
N ARG A 234 5.63 -9.90 -14.15
CA ARG A 234 5.78 -10.96 -15.14
C ARG A 234 6.94 -11.89 -14.82
N GLU A 235 8.07 -11.31 -14.46
CA GLU A 235 9.28 -12.07 -14.06
C GLU A 235 9.11 -12.68 -12.66
N ALA A 236 8.66 -11.88 -11.69
CA ALA A 236 8.50 -12.32 -10.31
C ALA A 236 7.54 -13.52 -10.16
N TYR A 237 6.48 -13.58 -10.98
CA TYR A 237 5.55 -14.69 -11.01
C TYR A 237 5.98 -15.83 -11.95
N GLY A 238 7.10 -15.66 -12.68
CA GLY A 238 7.55 -16.62 -13.71
C GLY A 238 6.54 -16.78 -14.85
N LEU A 239 5.87 -15.73 -15.25
CA LEU A 239 4.81 -15.71 -16.27
C LEU A 239 5.30 -15.11 -17.60
N GLN A 240 6.57 -15.38 -17.98
CA GLN A 240 7.16 -14.83 -19.21
C GLN A 240 6.43 -15.29 -20.47
N ASP A 241 5.87 -16.51 -20.45
CA ASP A 241 5.19 -17.12 -21.58
C ASP A 241 3.66 -16.88 -21.58
N ALA A 242 3.13 -16.24 -20.54
CA ALA A 242 1.70 -15.93 -20.48
C ALA A 242 1.29 -14.96 -21.60
N LEU A 243 0.23 -15.31 -22.32
CA LEU A 243 -0.35 -14.48 -23.36
C LEU A 243 -1.18 -13.33 -22.78
N THR A 244 -1.75 -13.53 -21.61
CA THR A 244 -2.46 -12.46 -20.86
C THR A 244 -1.92 -12.37 -19.45
N LEU A 245 -1.56 -11.16 -19.05
CA LEU A 245 -1.16 -10.83 -17.68
C LEU A 245 -1.76 -9.49 -17.33
N PHE A 246 -2.76 -9.52 -16.44
CA PHE A 246 -3.54 -8.36 -16.03
C PHE A 246 -3.70 -8.33 -14.52
N ARG A 247 -3.49 -7.16 -13.93
CA ARG A 247 -3.87 -6.85 -12.55
C ARG A 247 -4.87 -5.71 -12.55
N GLY A 248 -5.96 -5.90 -11.85
CA GLY A 248 -7.07 -4.95 -11.78
C GLY A 248 -7.35 -4.46 -10.36
N THR A 249 -7.87 -3.25 -10.28
CA THR A 249 -8.39 -2.69 -9.03
C THR A 249 -9.91 -2.78 -9.05
N MET A 250 -10.47 -3.45 -8.04
CA MET A 250 -11.93 -3.62 -7.88
C MET A 250 -12.56 -2.46 -7.12
N ARG A 251 -13.79 -2.12 -7.53
CA ARG A 251 -14.67 -1.18 -6.85
C ARG A 251 -16.12 -1.64 -6.98
N ARG A 252 -17.02 -1.08 -6.18
CA ARG A 252 -18.46 -1.22 -6.41
C ARG A 252 -18.85 -0.52 -7.71
N VAL A 253 -19.86 -1.08 -8.40
CA VAL A 253 -20.38 -0.54 -9.67
C VAL A 253 -20.79 0.92 -9.51
N GLY A 254 -20.35 1.76 -10.44
CA GLY A 254 -20.62 3.21 -10.44
C GLY A 254 -19.46 4.08 -9.94
N PHE A 255 -18.53 3.52 -9.18
CA PHE A 255 -17.36 4.25 -8.69
C PHE A 255 -16.54 4.86 -9.83
N SER A 256 -16.18 4.06 -10.83
CA SER A 256 -15.35 4.51 -11.95
C SER A 256 -15.98 5.63 -12.74
N LYS A 257 -17.30 5.54 -12.99
CA LYS A 257 -18.05 6.59 -13.67
C LYS A 257 -18.02 7.91 -12.90
N ALA A 258 -18.22 7.85 -11.59
CA ALA A 258 -18.20 9.04 -10.73
C ALA A 258 -16.78 9.61 -10.59
N TRP A 259 -15.77 8.74 -10.38
CA TRP A 259 -14.37 9.16 -10.25
C TRP A 259 -13.82 9.78 -11.55
N GLN A 260 -14.26 9.28 -12.70
CA GLN A 260 -13.86 9.83 -14.01
C GLN A 260 -14.21 11.31 -14.14
N MET A 261 -15.26 11.80 -13.47
CA MET A 261 -15.60 13.22 -13.49
C MET A 261 -14.51 14.09 -12.84
N PHE A 262 -13.98 13.66 -11.69
CA PHE A 262 -12.85 14.36 -11.04
C PHE A 262 -11.60 14.38 -11.91
N VAL A 263 -11.35 13.26 -12.60
CA VAL A 263 -10.22 13.16 -13.53
C VAL A 263 -10.38 14.13 -14.72
N ILE A 264 -11.56 14.18 -15.32
CA ILE A 264 -11.86 15.08 -16.45
C ILE A 264 -11.75 16.54 -16.03
N LEU A 265 -12.22 16.87 -14.83
CA LEU A 265 -12.16 18.23 -14.29
C LEU A 265 -10.75 18.63 -13.84
N GLY A 266 -9.77 17.70 -13.82
CA GLY A 266 -8.41 18.00 -13.35
C GLY A 266 -8.26 18.03 -11.82
N MET A 267 -9.28 17.67 -11.06
CA MET A 267 -9.28 17.71 -9.58
C MET A 267 -8.35 16.66 -8.93
N THR A 268 -7.76 15.78 -9.72
CA THR A 268 -6.79 14.76 -9.28
C THR A 268 -5.35 15.12 -9.64
N ASP A 269 -5.11 16.34 -10.12
CA ASP A 269 -3.79 16.87 -10.46
C ASP A 269 -3.26 17.74 -9.31
N ASP A 270 -2.07 17.47 -8.82
CA ASP A 270 -1.39 18.23 -7.77
C ASP A 270 -0.09 18.88 -8.25
N SER A 271 0.06 19.04 -9.56
CA SER A 271 1.23 19.69 -10.19
C SER A 271 1.30 21.20 -9.94
N TYR A 272 0.23 21.80 -9.41
CA TYR A 272 0.11 23.22 -9.11
C TYR A 272 -0.55 23.45 -7.74
N THR A 273 -0.33 24.63 -7.20
CA THR A 273 -0.95 25.10 -5.96
C THR A 273 -2.16 25.97 -6.27
N ILE A 274 -3.24 25.79 -5.53
CA ILE A 274 -4.43 26.64 -5.64
C ILE A 274 -4.20 27.87 -4.74
N GLU A 275 -4.14 29.03 -5.33
CA GLU A 275 -3.97 30.29 -4.62
C GLU A 275 -5.23 30.67 -3.83
N ASN A 276 -5.06 31.37 -2.72
CA ASN A 276 -6.15 31.84 -1.85
C ASN A 276 -7.11 30.72 -1.39
N SER A 277 -6.57 29.49 -1.21
CA SER A 277 -7.39 28.33 -0.81
C SER A 277 -7.74 28.28 0.67
N GLU A 278 -7.14 29.13 1.52
CA GLU A 278 -7.44 29.22 2.94
C GLU A 278 -8.88 29.69 3.19
N GLY A 279 -9.66 28.90 3.92
CA GLY A 279 -11.07 29.19 4.22
C GLY A 279 -12.04 28.92 3.06
N MET A 280 -11.57 28.41 1.92
CA MET A 280 -12.40 28.07 0.75
C MET A 280 -13.39 26.96 1.11
N SER A 281 -14.65 27.15 0.77
CA SER A 281 -15.68 26.11 0.87
C SER A 281 -15.50 25.03 -0.22
N TYR A 282 -16.07 23.84 -0.01
CA TYR A 282 -16.07 22.79 -1.05
C TYR A 282 -16.75 23.23 -2.35
N ARG A 283 -17.77 24.10 -2.28
CA ARG A 283 -18.45 24.64 -3.46
C ARG A 283 -17.51 25.54 -4.27
N GLU A 284 -16.81 26.44 -3.60
CA GLU A 284 -15.84 27.33 -4.24
C GLU A 284 -14.72 26.51 -4.85
N PHE A 285 -14.19 25.53 -4.14
CA PHE A 285 -13.19 24.62 -4.68
C PHE A 285 -13.65 23.92 -5.97
N VAL A 286 -14.86 23.34 -5.98
CA VAL A 286 -15.38 22.69 -7.19
C VAL A 286 -15.57 23.67 -8.34
N ASN A 287 -16.04 24.89 -8.05
CA ASN A 287 -16.27 25.91 -9.06
C ASN A 287 -14.98 26.36 -9.76
N LEU A 288 -13.79 26.18 -9.15
CA LEU A 288 -12.50 26.49 -9.82
C LEU A 288 -12.24 25.62 -11.06
N PHE A 289 -12.86 24.45 -11.12
CA PHE A 289 -12.66 23.46 -12.18
C PHE A 289 -13.83 23.41 -13.18
N LEU A 290 -14.89 24.15 -12.93
CA LEU A 290 -16.03 24.23 -13.83
C LEU A 290 -15.83 25.37 -14.84
N PRO A 291 -16.30 25.22 -16.09
CA PRO A 291 -16.22 26.26 -17.12
C PRO A 291 -17.05 27.49 -16.79
#